data_d47474b863a6a81701748249468aedcc
#
_entry.id   d47474b863a6a81701748249468aedcc
#
_cell.length_a   1.000
_cell.length_b   1.000
_cell.length_c   1.000
_cell.angle_alpha   90.00
_cell.angle_beta   90.00
_cell.angle_gamma   90.00
#
_symmetry.space_group_name_H-M   'P 1'
#
loop_
_entity.id
_entity.type
_entity.pdbx_description
1 polymer ?
#
loop_
_entity_poly.entity_id
_entity_poly.type
_entity_poly.pdbx_seq_one_letter_code
_entity_poly.pdbx_strand_id
1 'polypeptide(L)'
;PEERLENKRKRQINRALKYGVTLQEAQTEEERNTFLQLLKRNYSSKLRKHFPALELFQLLTKESTEEKSARTFIVKYRNRIIGGSFCMYSDDRAYLCFSFGLRKTFAWLHPNSMAIWAALTDAYQKGYQHFEFIDAGLPYQKVGYRNFILSFGGKQVSTRRWFRFRWEWLNKLFTRLYQ
;
A
#
# COMPACT_ATOMS: atom_id res chain seq x y z
N PRO A 1 11.64 -0.33 12.88
CA PRO A 1 10.31 0.28 12.66
C PRO A 1 9.34 0.05 13.83
N GLU A 2 9.51 -1.03 14.62
CA GLU A 2 8.59 -1.37 15.72
C GLU A 2 8.43 -0.27 16.78
N GLU A 3 9.46 0.47 17.10
CA GLU A 3 9.43 1.52 18.13
C GLU A 3 8.44 2.64 17.82
N ARG A 4 8.22 2.92 16.53
CA ARG A 4 7.32 3.98 16.07
C ARG A 4 5.85 3.55 15.99
N LEU A 5 5.56 2.25 16.09
CA LEU A 5 4.19 1.73 16.06
C LEU A 5 3.42 2.12 17.32
N GLU A 6 2.16 2.47 17.17
CA GLU A 6 1.24 2.53 18.31
C GLU A 6 1.11 1.16 18.99
N ASN A 7 0.95 1.14 20.31
CA ASN A 7 0.82 -0.10 21.09
C ASN A 7 -0.29 -1.03 20.59
N LYS A 8 -1.37 -0.47 20.04
CA LYS A 8 -2.45 -1.23 19.43
C LYS A 8 -1.95 -2.01 18.21
N ARG A 9 -1.11 -1.39 17.35
CA ARG A 9 -0.56 -2.04 16.15
C ARG A 9 0.45 -3.12 16.52
N LYS A 10 1.34 -2.84 17.46
CA LYS A 10 2.28 -3.85 17.98
C LYS A 10 1.54 -5.10 18.44
N ARG A 11 0.50 -4.94 19.27
CA ARG A 11 -0.29 -6.07 19.76
C ARG A 11 -0.99 -6.85 18.64
N GLN A 12 -1.52 -6.16 17.62
CA GLN A 12 -2.19 -6.80 16.48
C GLN A 12 -1.21 -7.61 15.64
N ILE A 13 -0.03 -7.05 15.34
CA ILE A 13 1.02 -7.73 14.57
C ILE A 13 1.53 -8.95 15.32
N ASN A 14 1.92 -8.79 16.58
CA ASN A 14 2.43 -9.89 17.40
C ASN A 14 1.41 -11.01 17.56
N ARG A 15 0.13 -10.66 17.75
CA ARG A 15 -0.95 -11.64 17.78
C ARG A 15 -1.07 -12.42 16.48
N ALA A 16 -1.07 -11.76 15.34
CA ALA A 16 -1.18 -12.41 14.04
C ALA A 16 0.00 -13.37 13.79
N LEU A 17 1.23 -12.93 14.07
CA LEU A 17 2.43 -13.76 13.96
C LEU A 17 2.36 -14.98 14.88
N LYS A 18 1.94 -14.81 16.14
CA LYS A 18 1.75 -15.91 17.09
C LYS A 18 0.74 -16.96 16.59
N TYR A 19 -0.27 -16.56 15.84
CA TYR A 19 -1.25 -17.47 15.23
C TYR A 19 -0.80 -18.07 13.91
N GLY A 20 0.46 -17.87 13.50
CA GLY A 20 1.05 -18.50 12.32
C GLY A 20 0.75 -17.77 11.00
N VAL A 21 0.47 -16.46 11.06
CA VAL A 21 0.47 -15.62 9.85
C VAL A 21 1.90 -15.44 9.38
N THR A 22 2.14 -15.66 8.09
CA THR A 22 3.44 -15.47 7.44
C THR A 22 3.39 -14.30 6.46
N LEU A 23 4.53 -13.63 6.33
CA LEU A 23 4.74 -12.49 5.43
C LEU A 23 5.87 -12.86 4.48
N GLN A 24 5.65 -12.68 3.19
CA GLN A 24 6.66 -12.93 2.17
C GLN A 24 6.44 -12.07 0.93
N GLU A 25 7.50 -11.85 0.17
CA GLU A 25 7.38 -11.34 -1.21
C GLU A 25 6.77 -12.44 -2.09
N ALA A 26 5.88 -12.10 -3.00
CA ALA A 26 5.30 -13.03 -3.96
C ALA A 26 6.39 -13.50 -4.94
N GLN A 27 6.76 -14.78 -4.88
CA GLN A 27 7.84 -15.35 -5.66
C GLN A 27 7.35 -15.86 -7.02
N THR A 28 6.17 -16.44 -7.06
CA THR A 28 5.62 -17.05 -8.28
C THR A 28 4.65 -16.11 -8.99
N GLU A 29 4.47 -16.32 -10.29
CA GLU A 29 3.48 -15.61 -11.08
C GLU A 29 2.06 -15.92 -10.61
N GLU A 30 1.80 -17.14 -10.16
CA GLU A 30 0.52 -17.53 -9.59
C GLU A 30 0.19 -16.74 -8.31
N GLU A 31 1.16 -16.57 -7.42
CA GLU A 31 0.98 -15.74 -6.21
C GLU A 31 0.67 -14.29 -6.55
N ARG A 32 1.40 -13.71 -7.52
CA ARG A 32 1.17 -12.33 -7.99
C ARG A 32 -0.23 -12.19 -8.61
N ASN A 33 -0.63 -13.12 -9.46
CA ASN A 33 -1.95 -13.11 -10.08
C ASN A 33 -3.07 -13.27 -9.05
N THR A 34 -2.91 -14.18 -8.09
CA THR A 34 -3.87 -14.35 -6.98
C THR A 34 -3.98 -13.08 -6.15
N PHE A 35 -2.86 -12.45 -5.82
CA PHE A 35 -2.83 -11.16 -5.13
C PHE A 35 -3.64 -10.10 -5.89
N LEU A 36 -3.39 -9.93 -7.19
CA LEU A 36 -4.04 -8.92 -8.01
C LEU A 36 -5.55 -9.15 -8.15
N GLN A 37 -5.98 -10.41 -8.30
CA GLN A 37 -7.40 -10.76 -8.31
C GLN A 37 -8.09 -10.42 -6.98
N LEU A 38 -7.46 -10.76 -5.86
CA LEU A 38 -7.98 -10.45 -4.52
C LEU A 38 -7.99 -8.94 -4.27
N LEU A 39 -6.94 -8.24 -4.66
CA LEU A 39 -6.86 -6.79 -4.58
C LEU A 39 -8.01 -6.14 -5.35
N LYS A 40 -8.18 -6.47 -6.62
CA LYS A 40 -9.24 -5.94 -7.48
C LYS A 40 -10.64 -6.22 -6.91
N ARG A 41 -10.86 -7.41 -6.35
CA ARG A 41 -12.14 -7.79 -5.74
C ARG A 41 -12.45 -7.02 -4.45
N ASN A 42 -11.42 -6.63 -3.70
CA ASN A 42 -11.59 -5.89 -2.44
C ASN A 42 -11.81 -4.39 -2.63
N TYR A 43 -11.49 -3.85 -3.79
CA TYR A 43 -11.79 -2.45 -4.10
C TYR A 43 -13.27 -2.30 -4.52
N SER A 44 -13.85 -1.14 -4.18
CA SER A 44 -15.24 -0.85 -4.55
C SER A 44 -15.42 -0.84 -6.07
N SER A 45 -16.65 -1.09 -6.55
CA SER A 45 -16.99 -1.04 -7.98
C SER A 45 -16.64 0.30 -8.63
N LYS A 46 -16.74 1.39 -7.87
CA LYS A 46 -16.38 2.75 -8.31
C LYS A 46 -14.88 2.88 -8.57
N LEU A 47 -14.03 2.34 -7.68
CA LEU A 47 -12.58 2.39 -7.82
C LEU A 47 -12.05 1.36 -8.83
N ARG A 48 -12.72 0.22 -9.00
CA ARG A 48 -12.32 -0.81 -9.96
C ARG A 48 -12.25 -0.32 -11.42
N LYS A 49 -13.07 0.67 -11.78
CA LYS A 49 -13.04 1.27 -13.13
C LYS A 49 -11.74 2.01 -13.44
N HIS A 50 -11.06 2.48 -12.41
CA HIS A 50 -9.80 3.24 -12.51
C HIS A 50 -8.59 2.41 -12.06
N PHE A 51 -8.79 1.10 -11.88
CA PHE A 51 -7.70 0.22 -11.48
C PHE A 51 -6.76 0.03 -12.66
N PRO A 52 -5.44 0.13 -12.45
CA PRO A 52 -4.47 -0.08 -13.52
C PRO A 52 -4.62 -1.46 -14.16
N ALA A 53 -4.24 -1.57 -15.43
CA ALA A 53 -4.25 -2.84 -16.13
C ALA A 53 -3.33 -3.87 -15.46
N LEU A 54 -3.70 -5.15 -15.55
CA LEU A 54 -2.94 -6.24 -14.93
C LEU A 54 -1.51 -6.31 -15.49
N GLU A 55 -1.37 -6.01 -16.76
CA GLU A 55 -0.12 -6.01 -17.51
C GLU A 55 0.88 -5.00 -16.93
N LEU A 56 0.41 -3.86 -16.44
CA LEU A 56 1.28 -2.87 -15.78
C LEU A 56 1.93 -3.44 -14.51
N PHE A 57 1.15 -4.13 -13.67
CA PHE A 57 1.70 -4.78 -12.48
C PHE A 57 2.70 -5.87 -12.84
N GLN A 58 2.42 -6.64 -13.90
CA GLN A 58 3.31 -7.68 -14.36
C GLN A 58 4.61 -7.11 -14.90
N LEU A 59 4.56 -6.02 -15.68
CA LEU A 59 5.75 -5.34 -16.20
C LEU A 59 6.61 -4.81 -15.04
N LEU A 60 6.03 -4.08 -14.10
CA LEU A 60 6.75 -3.50 -12.97
C LEU A 60 7.41 -4.54 -12.04
N THR A 61 6.87 -5.76 -11.99
CA THR A 61 7.42 -6.85 -11.18
C THR A 61 8.35 -7.80 -11.95
N LYS A 62 8.37 -7.72 -13.28
CA LYS A 62 9.22 -8.56 -14.16
C LYS A 62 10.61 -7.97 -14.41
N GLU A 63 10.82 -6.69 -14.18
CA GLU A 63 12.15 -6.09 -14.34
C GLU A 63 13.16 -6.80 -13.45
N SER A 64 14.02 -7.58 -14.08
CA SER A 64 14.97 -8.51 -13.47
C SER A 64 16.32 -7.85 -13.20
N THR A 65 16.34 -6.63 -12.74
CA THR A 65 17.55 -5.97 -12.24
C THR A 65 17.62 -6.12 -10.72
N GLU A 66 18.82 -6.07 -10.15
CA GLU A 66 19.03 -6.19 -8.71
C GLU A 66 18.23 -5.16 -7.90
N GLU A 67 17.80 -4.08 -8.53
CA GLU A 67 16.88 -3.07 -8.01
C GLU A 67 15.52 -3.21 -8.69
N LYS A 68 14.65 -4.05 -8.15
CA LYS A 68 13.26 -4.13 -8.59
C LYS A 68 12.55 -2.82 -8.28
N SER A 69 12.01 -2.18 -9.33
CA SER A 69 11.21 -0.95 -9.18
C SER A 69 9.87 -1.16 -8.45
N ALA A 70 9.39 -2.41 -8.37
CA ALA A 70 8.19 -2.76 -7.63
C ALA A 70 8.24 -4.16 -7.01
N ARG A 71 7.54 -4.34 -5.88
CA ARG A 71 7.40 -5.62 -5.16
C ARG A 71 5.99 -5.84 -4.67
N THR A 72 5.59 -7.10 -4.69
CA THR A 72 4.31 -7.54 -4.16
C THR A 72 4.54 -8.37 -2.90
N PHE A 73 3.95 -7.96 -1.79
CA PHE A 73 3.98 -8.70 -0.54
C PHE A 73 2.65 -9.41 -0.32
N ILE A 74 2.70 -10.64 0.13
CA ILE A 74 1.54 -11.45 0.46
C ILE A 74 1.55 -11.85 1.94
N VAL A 75 0.37 -11.83 2.50
CA VAL A 75 0.08 -12.27 3.86
C VAL A 75 -0.63 -13.60 3.76
N LYS A 76 -0.02 -14.65 4.29
CA LYS A 76 -0.59 -16.02 4.26
C LYS A 76 -1.00 -16.48 5.65
N TYR A 77 -2.07 -17.25 5.69
CA TYR A 77 -2.50 -18.03 6.84
C TYR A 77 -2.99 -19.38 6.37
N ARG A 78 -2.44 -20.48 6.93
CA ARG A 78 -2.75 -21.87 6.51
C ARG A 78 -2.70 -22.03 4.99
N ASN A 79 -1.59 -21.61 4.39
CA ASN A 79 -1.33 -21.65 2.94
C ASN A 79 -2.27 -20.82 2.05
N ARG A 80 -3.16 -20.00 2.63
CA ARG A 80 -4.10 -19.12 1.91
C ARG A 80 -3.65 -17.67 1.99
N ILE A 81 -3.69 -16.95 0.87
CA ILE A 81 -3.46 -15.51 0.84
C ILE A 81 -4.68 -14.81 1.45
N ILE A 82 -4.46 -14.10 2.56
CA ILE A 82 -5.48 -13.37 3.31
C ILE A 82 -5.33 -11.84 3.22
N GLY A 83 -4.23 -11.38 2.67
CA GLY A 83 -3.94 -9.97 2.48
C GLY A 83 -2.66 -9.78 1.68
N GLY A 84 -2.33 -8.53 1.41
CA GLY A 84 -1.07 -8.18 0.76
C GLY A 84 -0.99 -6.71 0.39
N SER A 85 0.17 -6.31 -0.10
CA SER A 85 0.49 -4.95 -0.52
C SER A 85 1.36 -4.93 -1.76
N PHE A 86 1.26 -3.85 -2.51
CA PHE A 86 2.08 -3.56 -3.67
C PHE A 86 2.82 -2.25 -3.43
N CYS A 87 4.14 -2.30 -3.51
CA CYS A 87 5.03 -1.18 -3.30
C CYS A 87 5.86 -0.90 -4.53
N MET A 88 6.09 0.38 -4.79
CA MET A 88 7.07 0.85 -5.76
C MET A 88 8.25 1.48 -5.01
N TYR A 89 9.41 1.46 -5.64
CA TYR A 89 10.65 1.95 -5.06
C TYR A 89 11.32 2.91 -6.04
N SER A 90 11.86 3.99 -5.52
CA SER A 90 12.67 4.95 -6.28
C SER A 90 13.62 5.65 -5.34
N ASP A 91 14.88 5.68 -5.68
CA ASP A 91 15.95 6.26 -4.89
C ASP A 91 15.96 5.75 -3.43
N ASP A 92 15.74 6.66 -2.49
CA ASP A 92 15.71 6.38 -1.05
C ASP A 92 14.30 6.12 -0.50
N ARG A 93 13.28 5.97 -1.38
CA ARG A 93 11.87 5.95 -1.01
C ARG A 93 11.16 4.67 -1.42
N ALA A 94 10.31 4.20 -0.53
CA ALA A 94 9.34 3.15 -0.77
C ALA A 94 7.92 3.71 -0.74
N TYR A 95 7.13 3.41 -1.75
CA TYR A 95 5.76 3.92 -1.92
C TYR A 95 4.76 2.78 -1.79
N LEU A 96 3.91 2.81 -0.78
CA LEU A 96 2.78 1.89 -0.68
C LEU A 96 1.67 2.35 -1.62
N CYS A 97 1.55 1.67 -2.77
CA CYS A 97 0.56 2.00 -3.79
C CYS A 97 -0.80 1.37 -3.50
N PHE A 98 -0.80 0.09 -3.17
CA PHE A 98 -2.02 -0.67 -2.91
C PHE A 98 -1.85 -1.61 -1.72
N SER A 99 -2.93 -1.80 -0.97
CA SER A 99 -2.99 -2.83 0.07
C SER A 99 -4.41 -3.34 0.24
N PHE A 100 -4.54 -4.60 0.62
CA PHE A 100 -5.82 -5.17 0.99
C PHE A 100 -5.67 -6.20 2.11
N GLY A 101 -6.79 -6.53 2.74
CA GLY A 101 -6.87 -7.65 3.68
C GLY A 101 -8.30 -8.14 3.79
N LEU A 102 -8.47 -9.46 3.81
CA LEU A 102 -9.76 -10.14 3.92
C LEU A 102 -10.36 -10.00 5.34
N ARG A 103 -10.67 -8.74 5.72
CA ARG A 103 -11.13 -8.39 7.08
C ARG A 103 -12.43 -9.08 7.50
N LYS A 104 -13.34 -9.35 6.56
CA LYS A 104 -14.62 -10.00 6.89
C LYS A 104 -14.42 -11.42 7.42
N THR A 105 -13.48 -12.16 6.82
CA THR A 105 -13.23 -13.56 7.16
C THR A 105 -12.14 -13.72 8.22
N PHE A 106 -11.12 -12.87 8.21
CA PHE A 106 -9.91 -12.99 9.04
C PHE A 106 -9.68 -11.77 9.93
N ALA A 107 -10.76 -11.14 10.45
CA ALA A 107 -10.68 -9.92 11.27
C ALA A 107 -9.68 -10.03 12.43
N TRP A 108 -9.67 -11.19 13.10
CA TRP A 108 -8.83 -11.47 14.27
C TRP A 108 -7.33 -11.62 13.97
N LEU A 109 -6.96 -11.83 12.70
CA LEU A 109 -5.57 -11.87 12.21
C LEU A 109 -5.08 -10.52 11.67
N HIS A 110 -5.94 -9.51 11.65
CA HIS A 110 -5.60 -8.15 11.21
C HIS A 110 -4.87 -8.07 9.85
N PRO A 111 -5.36 -8.72 8.77
CA PRO A 111 -4.61 -8.89 7.53
C PRO A 111 -4.20 -7.57 6.86
N ASN A 112 -4.97 -6.48 7.00
CA ASN A 112 -4.55 -5.16 6.50
C ASN A 112 -3.33 -4.62 7.25
N SER A 113 -3.28 -4.82 8.57
CA SER A 113 -2.12 -4.39 9.35
C SER A 113 -0.88 -5.19 8.98
N MET A 114 -1.07 -6.50 8.74
CA MET A 114 0.00 -7.39 8.32
C MET A 114 0.51 -7.06 6.91
N ALA A 115 -0.37 -6.67 5.99
CA ALA A 115 -0.01 -6.27 4.64
C ALA A 115 0.88 -5.00 4.62
N ILE A 116 0.53 -3.99 5.42
CA ILE A 116 1.35 -2.79 5.56
C ILE A 116 2.67 -3.12 6.28
N TRP A 117 2.60 -3.94 7.32
CA TRP A 117 3.77 -4.32 8.09
C TRP A 117 4.81 -5.06 7.26
N ALA A 118 4.39 -5.97 6.37
CA ALA A 118 5.28 -6.66 5.44
C ALA A 118 6.09 -5.69 4.57
N ALA A 119 5.41 -4.74 3.94
CA ALA A 119 6.04 -3.74 3.08
C ALA A 119 6.99 -2.80 3.86
N LEU A 120 6.53 -2.34 5.03
CA LEU A 120 7.31 -1.42 5.87
C LEU A 120 8.58 -2.10 6.42
N THR A 121 8.50 -3.37 6.78
CA THR A 121 9.65 -4.15 7.27
C THR A 121 10.66 -4.39 6.15
N ASP A 122 10.21 -4.75 4.95
CA ASP A 122 11.10 -4.92 3.79
C ASP A 122 11.82 -3.62 3.43
N ALA A 123 11.07 -2.52 3.35
CA ALA A 123 11.66 -1.21 3.06
C ALA A 123 12.72 -0.81 4.10
N TYR A 124 12.44 -1.05 5.38
CA TYR A 124 13.40 -0.78 6.45
C TYR A 124 14.65 -1.66 6.35
N GLN A 125 14.49 -2.97 6.13
CA GLN A 125 15.60 -3.92 6.01
C GLN A 125 16.51 -3.62 4.81
N LYS A 126 15.95 -3.03 3.75
CA LYS A 126 16.69 -2.63 2.56
C LYS A 126 17.28 -1.21 2.63
N GLY A 127 17.10 -0.53 3.76
CA GLY A 127 17.73 0.77 4.01
C GLY A 127 17.01 1.95 3.38
N TYR A 128 15.76 1.80 2.89
CA TYR A 128 14.98 2.93 2.41
C TYR A 128 14.73 3.93 3.55
N GLN A 129 15.03 5.20 3.30
CA GLN A 129 14.95 6.25 4.31
C GLN A 129 13.51 6.71 4.55
N HIS A 130 12.68 6.61 3.51
CA HIS A 130 11.30 7.06 3.54
C HIS A 130 10.33 5.95 3.11
N PHE A 131 9.23 5.80 3.87
CA PHE A 131 8.10 4.95 3.50
C PHE A 131 6.85 5.81 3.39
N GLU A 132 6.32 5.93 2.18
CA GLU A 132 5.23 6.84 1.86
C GLU A 132 3.93 6.10 1.53
N PHE A 133 2.82 6.60 2.06
CA PHE A 133 1.47 6.18 1.69
C PHE A 133 0.96 7.15 0.63
N ILE A 134 0.74 6.67 -0.60
CA ILE A 134 0.38 7.54 -1.74
C ILE A 134 -0.97 8.23 -1.55
N ASP A 135 -1.93 7.57 -0.90
CA ASP A 135 -3.26 8.13 -0.68
C ASP A 135 -3.66 8.10 0.79
N ALA A 136 -3.61 9.26 1.43
CA ALA A 136 -4.10 9.47 2.80
C ALA A 136 -5.45 10.22 2.83
N GLY A 137 -6.06 10.47 1.67
CA GLY A 137 -7.28 11.26 1.51
C GLY A 137 -7.05 12.78 1.61
N LEU A 138 -8.09 13.56 1.35
CA LEU A 138 -8.03 15.02 1.38
C LEU A 138 -7.81 15.55 2.80
N PRO A 139 -6.97 16.59 2.99
CA PRO A 139 -6.52 17.04 4.32
C PRO A 139 -7.66 17.50 5.25
N TYR A 140 -8.73 18.05 4.69
CA TYR A 140 -9.88 18.57 5.45
C TYR A 140 -11.01 17.55 5.67
N GLN A 141 -10.89 16.33 5.13
CA GLN A 141 -11.87 15.26 5.36
C GLN A 141 -11.42 14.34 6.48
N LYS A 142 -12.36 13.98 7.37
CA LYS A 142 -12.12 12.92 8.36
C LYS A 142 -12.16 11.56 7.66
N VAL A 143 -11.00 10.98 7.38
CA VAL A 143 -10.88 9.67 6.74
C VAL A 143 -10.34 8.67 7.75
N GLY A 144 -11.14 7.64 8.06
CA GLY A 144 -10.72 6.59 9.01
C GLY A 144 -9.46 5.85 8.60
N TYR A 145 -9.19 5.77 7.29
CA TYR A 145 -7.97 5.18 6.76
C TYR A 145 -6.71 6.00 7.15
N ARG A 146 -6.81 7.33 7.21
CA ARG A 146 -5.68 8.18 7.64
C ARG A 146 -5.23 7.86 9.07
N ASN A 147 -6.16 7.73 10.01
CA ASN A 147 -5.83 7.34 11.39
C ASN A 147 -5.22 5.95 11.44
N PHE A 148 -5.69 5.05 10.56
CA PHE A 148 -5.14 3.72 10.46
C PHE A 148 -3.66 3.73 10.00
N ILE A 149 -3.29 4.49 8.97
CA ILE A 149 -1.89 4.59 8.51
C ILE A 149 -1.02 5.37 9.49
N LEU A 150 -1.52 6.43 10.12
CA LEU A 150 -0.78 7.18 11.13
C LEU A 150 -0.38 6.30 12.33
N SER A 151 -1.19 5.28 12.66
CA SER A 151 -0.87 4.34 13.75
C SER A 151 0.36 3.46 13.49
N PHE A 152 0.93 3.52 12.29
CA PHE A 152 2.24 2.91 11.97
C PHE A 152 3.42 3.85 12.25
N GLY A 153 3.19 5.01 12.89
CA GLY A 153 4.22 5.95 13.31
C GLY A 153 4.60 6.99 12.25
N GLY A 154 3.79 7.11 11.21
CA GLY A 154 3.98 8.09 10.14
C GLY A 154 3.63 9.53 10.58
N LYS A 155 4.12 10.50 9.82
CA LYS A 155 3.75 11.90 9.93
C LYS A 155 2.92 12.29 8.70
N GLN A 156 1.87 13.09 8.92
CA GLN A 156 1.11 13.64 7.81
C GLN A 156 1.92 14.76 7.16
N VAL A 157 2.16 14.65 5.85
CA VAL A 157 2.79 15.68 5.04
C VAL A 157 1.76 16.17 4.03
N SER A 158 1.65 17.47 3.88
CA SER A 158 0.82 18.09 2.85
C SER A 158 1.62 18.19 1.56
N THR A 159 1.17 17.53 0.51
CA THR A 159 1.75 17.64 -0.83
C THR A 159 0.84 18.48 -1.70
N ARG A 160 1.42 19.39 -2.47
CA ARG A 160 0.68 20.15 -3.48
C ARG A 160 0.67 19.36 -4.77
N ARG A 161 -0.51 19.15 -5.35
CA ARG A 161 -0.66 18.59 -6.69
C ARG A 161 -0.77 19.73 -7.68
N TRP A 162 0.09 19.73 -8.68
CA TRP A 162 0.07 20.69 -9.76
C TRP A 162 -0.61 20.04 -10.96
N PHE A 163 -1.60 20.72 -11.52
CA PHE A 163 -2.24 20.34 -12.76
C PHE A 163 -1.91 21.38 -13.82
N ARG A 164 -1.46 20.96 -14.97
CA ARG A 164 -1.27 21.83 -16.12
C ARG A 164 -2.12 21.28 -17.27
N PHE A 165 -3.09 22.07 -17.70
CA PHE A 165 -3.89 21.76 -18.87
C PHE A 165 -3.15 22.20 -20.13
N ARG A 166 -3.39 21.51 -21.25
CA ARG A 166 -2.81 21.86 -22.55
C ARG A 166 -3.24 23.27 -23.00
N TRP A 167 -4.42 23.70 -22.63
CA TRP A 167 -4.99 25.00 -22.96
C TRP A 167 -4.71 26.03 -21.86
N GLU A 168 -4.02 27.12 -22.19
CA GLU A 168 -3.62 28.15 -21.22
C GLU A 168 -4.80 28.84 -20.54
N TRP A 169 -5.91 29.04 -21.28
CA TRP A 169 -7.10 29.65 -20.70
C TRP A 169 -7.70 28.83 -19.56
N LEU A 170 -7.67 27.49 -19.65
CA LEU A 170 -8.08 26.60 -18.57
C LEU A 170 -7.16 26.74 -17.35
N ASN A 171 -5.85 26.85 -17.58
CA ASN A 171 -4.91 27.07 -16.48
C ASN A 171 -5.20 28.37 -15.74
N LYS A 172 -5.47 29.48 -16.47
CA LYS A 172 -5.84 30.77 -15.89
C LYS A 172 -7.17 30.70 -15.11
N LEU A 173 -8.18 29.99 -15.66
CA LEU A 173 -9.47 29.82 -14.99
C LEU A 173 -9.32 29.06 -13.67
N PHE A 174 -8.63 27.91 -13.68
CA PHE A 174 -8.44 27.10 -12.47
C PHE A 174 -7.53 27.76 -11.45
N THR A 175 -6.53 28.52 -11.87
CA THR A 175 -5.70 29.31 -10.92
C THR A 175 -6.54 30.32 -10.14
N ARG A 176 -7.54 30.94 -10.78
CA ARG A 176 -8.46 31.86 -10.11
C ARG A 176 -9.46 31.17 -9.16
N LEU A 177 -9.83 29.93 -9.44
CA LEU A 177 -10.79 29.17 -8.61
C LEU A 177 -10.13 28.52 -7.38
N TYR A 178 -8.81 28.34 -7.38
CA TYR A 178 -8.07 27.68 -6.30
C TYR A 178 -7.15 28.64 -5.50
N GLN A 179 -7.20 29.92 -5.76
CA GLN A 179 -6.69 30.98 -4.88
C GLN A 179 -7.77 31.42 -3.90
#